data_107d12cd673767cd410d7bda61ed8a74
#
_entry.id   107d12cd673767cd410d7bda61ed8a74
#
_cell.length_a   1.000
_cell.length_b   1.000
_cell.length_c   1.000
_cell.angle_alpha   90.00
_cell.angle_beta   90.00
_cell.angle_gamma   90.00
#
_symmetry.space_group_name_H-M   'P 1'
#
loop_
_entity.id
_entity.type
_entity.pdbx_description
1 polymer ?
#
loop_
_entity_poly.entity_id
_entity_poly.type
_entity_poly.pdbx_seq_one_letter_code
_entity_poly.pdbx_strand_id
1 'polypeptide(L)'
;MSALQQIVLHPYLSQTLRFWSTTVGRDKTYRSVQYLARFLAWYEYRKGATKETVQRLQNLKSSLALSRKLMRVGKFLEHLQAALKATAIQDPIVSYTAIGRQLGYGSYLILDQLQWLHGSKAYQFSPETIKKISKNAARFWLTGLSFSLISGTYKTYVLRQRLAAAKRPRATAEKEAERKIELQQIQTEQAGVYFQMTQDSLDWLIPATGAEFLDLDEGVLGLAGLATSLMGARTQWRAVNGPAGAAKK
;
A
#
# COMPACT_ATOMS: atom_id res chain seq x y z
N MET A 1 -22.32 -34.44 7.01
CA MET A 1 -22.08 -33.39 6.01
C MET A 1 -21.18 -33.97 4.91
N SER A 2 -21.51 -33.73 3.65
CA SER A 2 -20.64 -34.17 2.54
C SER A 2 -19.31 -33.41 2.59
N ALA A 3 -18.23 -33.98 2.00
CA ALA A 3 -16.94 -33.34 1.90
C ALA A 3 -17.04 -31.93 1.24
N LEU A 4 -17.92 -31.78 0.25
CA LEU A 4 -18.22 -30.50 -0.38
C LEU A 4 -18.80 -29.48 0.61
N GLN A 5 -19.75 -29.89 1.46
CA GLN A 5 -20.33 -29.01 2.49
C GLN A 5 -19.29 -28.57 3.52
N GLN A 6 -18.37 -29.44 3.91
CA GLN A 6 -17.28 -29.10 4.83
C GLN A 6 -16.35 -28.03 4.23
N ILE A 7 -16.03 -28.13 2.94
CA ILE A 7 -15.19 -27.13 2.22
C ILE A 7 -15.96 -25.80 2.08
N VAL A 8 -17.20 -25.84 1.60
CA VAL A 8 -17.99 -24.62 1.31
C VAL A 8 -18.34 -23.85 2.58
N LEU A 9 -18.59 -24.55 3.70
CA LEU A 9 -18.93 -23.94 4.99
C LEU A 9 -17.70 -23.68 5.87
N HIS A 10 -16.49 -23.93 5.37
CA HIS A 10 -15.28 -23.74 6.16
C HIS A 10 -15.07 -22.26 6.52
N PRO A 11 -14.78 -21.94 7.80
CA PRO A 11 -14.63 -20.54 8.24
C PRO A 11 -13.62 -19.72 7.42
N TYR A 12 -12.51 -20.32 7.00
CA TYR A 12 -11.51 -19.64 6.15
C TYR A 12 -12.06 -19.26 4.79
N LEU A 13 -12.95 -20.08 4.18
CA LEU A 13 -13.58 -19.70 2.92
C LEU A 13 -14.47 -18.47 3.11
N SER A 14 -15.28 -18.44 4.16
CA SER A 14 -16.11 -17.28 4.49
C SER A 14 -15.29 -16.02 4.76
N GLN A 15 -14.13 -16.14 5.42
CA GLN A 15 -13.18 -15.02 5.63
C GLN A 15 -12.57 -14.54 4.31
N THR A 16 -12.19 -15.47 3.43
CA THR A 16 -11.64 -15.16 2.11
C THR A 16 -12.67 -14.46 1.23
N LEU A 17 -13.92 -14.92 1.25
CA LEU A 17 -15.01 -14.28 0.50
C LEU A 17 -15.27 -12.86 1.02
N ARG A 18 -15.27 -12.63 2.33
CA ARG A 18 -15.37 -11.27 2.92
C ARG A 18 -14.20 -10.38 2.48
N PHE A 19 -13.00 -10.89 2.47
CA PHE A 19 -11.83 -10.15 1.98
C PHE A 19 -11.98 -9.78 0.50
N TRP A 20 -12.36 -10.72 -0.35
CA TRP A 20 -12.55 -10.50 -1.78
C TRP A 20 -13.81 -9.71 -2.14
N SER A 21 -14.80 -9.61 -1.26
CA SER A 21 -15.98 -8.74 -1.49
C SER A 21 -15.59 -7.25 -1.49
N THR A 22 -14.43 -6.91 -0.91
CA THR A 22 -13.92 -5.54 -0.91
C THR A 22 -13.06 -5.25 -2.14
N THR A 23 -13.19 -4.06 -2.73
CA THR A 23 -12.32 -3.62 -3.84
C THR A 23 -10.85 -3.64 -3.43
N VAL A 24 -10.53 -3.24 -2.18
CA VAL A 24 -9.15 -3.25 -1.67
C VAL A 24 -8.62 -4.68 -1.57
N GLY A 25 -9.39 -5.63 -1.11
CA GLY A 25 -8.98 -7.03 -1.03
C GLY A 25 -8.65 -7.63 -2.40
N ARG A 26 -9.49 -7.38 -3.40
CA ARG A 26 -9.22 -7.77 -4.79
C ARG A 26 -7.98 -7.07 -5.35
N ASP A 27 -7.84 -5.75 -5.16
CA ASP A 27 -6.65 -5.02 -5.62
C ASP A 27 -5.37 -5.58 -5.01
N LYS A 28 -5.35 -5.90 -3.71
CA LYS A 28 -4.16 -6.48 -3.06
C LYS A 28 -3.85 -7.89 -3.58
N THR A 29 -4.85 -8.73 -3.84
CA THR A 29 -4.66 -10.03 -4.48
C THR A 29 -4.05 -9.88 -5.88
N TYR A 30 -4.64 -9.02 -6.72
CA TYR A 30 -4.14 -8.79 -8.07
C TYR A 30 -2.75 -8.16 -8.08
N ARG A 31 -2.48 -7.26 -7.12
CA ARG A 31 -1.16 -6.67 -6.95
C ARG A 31 -0.10 -7.72 -6.57
N SER A 32 -0.44 -8.65 -5.68
CA SER A 32 0.47 -9.74 -5.30
C SER A 32 0.83 -10.61 -6.50
N VAL A 33 -0.17 -11.04 -7.27
CA VAL A 33 0.07 -11.86 -8.48
C VAL A 33 0.82 -11.06 -9.56
N GLN A 34 0.50 -9.78 -9.74
CA GLN A 34 1.19 -8.90 -10.69
C GLN A 34 2.69 -8.77 -10.39
N TYR A 35 3.06 -8.52 -9.13
CA TYR A 35 4.46 -8.36 -8.76
C TYR A 35 5.21 -9.69 -8.68
N LEU A 36 4.52 -10.79 -8.34
CA LEU A 36 5.08 -12.13 -8.49
C LEU A 36 5.37 -12.46 -9.95
N ALA A 37 4.44 -12.17 -10.86
CA ALA A 37 4.65 -12.36 -12.30
C ALA A 37 5.79 -11.46 -12.82
N ARG A 38 5.95 -10.24 -12.29
CA ARG A 38 7.07 -9.35 -12.59
C ARG A 38 8.41 -9.98 -12.21
N PHE A 39 8.50 -10.49 -10.98
CA PHE A 39 9.69 -11.18 -10.48
C PHE A 39 9.99 -12.44 -11.29
N LEU A 40 8.99 -13.29 -11.51
CA LEU A 40 9.16 -14.53 -12.26
C LEU A 40 9.57 -14.28 -13.72
N ALA A 41 9.03 -13.26 -14.38
CA ALA A 41 9.45 -12.91 -15.74
C ALA A 41 10.94 -12.54 -15.82
N TRP A 42 11.43 -11.77 -14.84
CA TRP A 42 12.84 -11.41 -14.72
C TRP A 42 13.70 -12.65 -14.41
N TYR A 43 13.27 -13.51 -13.50
CA TYR A 43 13.99 -14.71 -13.08
C TYR A 43 14.11 -15.72 -14.21
N GLU A 44 13.01 -16.03 -14.90
CA GLU A 44 12.98 -16.95 -16.03
C GLU A 44 13.80 -16.43 -17.21
N TYR A 45 13.75 -15.13 -17.49
CA TYR A 45 14.62 -14.51 -18.49
C TYR A 45 16.11 -14.74 -18.18
N ARG A 46 16.52 -14.54 -16.92
CA ARG A 46 17.91 -14.76 -16.49
C ARG A 46 18.35 -16.23 -16.52
N LYS A 47 17.43 -17.15 -16.34
CA LYS A 47 17.68 -18.61 -16.47
C LYS A 47 17.74 -19.10 -17.91
N GLY A 48 17.48 -18.28 -18.89
CA GLY A 48 17.46 -18.68 -20.29
C GLY A 48 16.18 -19.39 -20.71
N ALA A 49 15.05 -19.18 -20.00
CA ALA A 49 13.76 -19.69 -20.41
C ALA A 49 13.32 -19.16 -21.78
N THR A 50 12.40 -19.86 -22.43
CA THR A 50 11.89 -19.48 -23.76
C THR A 50 11.25 -18.08 -23.74
N LYS A 51 11.39 -17.34 -24.85
CA LYS A 51 10.75 -16.03 -25.03
C LYS A 51 9.25 -16.10 -24.76
N GLU A 52 8.60 -17.22 -25.14
CA GLU A 52 7.17 -17.43 -24.92
C GLU A 52 6.83 -17.49 -23.43
N THR A 53 7.59 -18.21 -22.60
CA THR A 53 7.39 -18.30 -21.15
C THR A 53 7.50 -16.93 -20.51
N VAL A 54 8.54 -16.18 -20.84
CA VAL A 54 8.73 -14.80 -20.31
C VAL A 54 7.59 -13.90 -20.76
N GLN A 55 7.16 -13.96 -22.02
CA GLN A 55 6.08 -13.15 -22.56
C GLN A 55 4.73 -13.45 -21.88
N ARG A 56 4.43 -14.70 -21.57
CA ARG A 56 3.20 -15.07 -20.82
C ARG A 56 3.16 -14.40 -19.45
N LEU A 57 4.29 -14.39 -18.72
CA LEU A 57 4.39 -13.71 -17.41
C LEU A 57 4.27 -12.19 -17.54
N GLN A 58 4.87 -11.60 -18.58
CA GLN A 58 4.74 -10.16 -18.86
C GLN A 58 3.30 -9.78 -19.23
N ASN A 59 2.60 -10.62 -20.01
CA ASN A 59 1.20 -10.41 -20.35
C ASN A 59 0.32 -10.46 -19.09
N LEU A 60 0.53 -11.43 -18.21
CA LEU A 60 -0.18 -11.53 -16.93
C LEU A 60 0.06 -10.28 -16.07
N LYS A 61 1.34 -9.87 -15.91
CA LYS A 61 1.71 -8.62 -15.21
C LYS A 61 0.94 -7.41 -15.77
N SER A 62 0.92 -7.26 -17.07
CA SER A 62 0.32 -6.10 -17.75
C SER A 62 -1.21 -6.10 -17.66
N SER A 63 -1.85 -7.25 -17.83
CA SER A 63 -3.30 -7.41 -17.70
C SER A 63 -3.77 -7.07 -16.29
N LEU A 64 -3.09 -7.59 -15.26
CA LEU A 64 -3.41 -7.28 -13.87
C LEU A 64 -3.14 -5.81 -13.53
N ALA A 65 -2.07 -5.22 -14.06
CA ALA A 65 -1.79 -3.79 -13.87
C ALA A 65 -2.91 -2.92 -14.43
N LEU A 66 -3.41 -3.24 -15.63
CA LEU A 66 -4.50 -2.50 -16.27
C LEU A 66 -5.83 -2.67 -15.51
N SER A 67 -6.16 -3.89 -15.10
CA SER A 67 -7.36 -4.17 -14.28
C SER A 67 -7.35 -3.38 -12.96
N ARG A 68 -6.20 -3.30 -12.30
CA ARG A 68 -6.04 -2.55 -11.06
C ARG A 68 -6.20 -1.04 -11.25
N LYS A 69 -5.80 -0.48 -12.38
CA LYS A 69 -6.04 0.94 -12.71
C LYS A 69 -7.53 1.23 -12.80
N LEU A 70 -8.30 0.35 -13.44
CA LEU A 70 -9.76 0.46 -13.54
C LEU A 70 -10.43 0.45 -12.15
N MET A 71 -10.00 -0.43 -11.23
CA MET A 71 -10.53 -0.49 -9.87
C MET A 71 -10.29 0.78 -9.03
N ARG A 72 -9.41 1.66 -9.49
CA ARG A 72 -9.05 2.89 -8.79
C ARG A 72 -9.69 4.15 -9.39
N VAL A 73 -10.61 3.99 -10.36
CA VAL A 73 -11.38 5.12 -10.92
C VAL A 73 -12.10 5.86 -9.80
N GLY A 74 -11.99 7.19 -9.79
CA GLY A 74 -12.61 8.05 -8.78
C GLY A 74 -11.92 8.09 -7.43
N LYS A 75 -10.95 7.21 -7.17
CA LYS A 75 -10.30 7.11 -5.86
C LYS A 75 -9.50 8.36 -5.47
N PHE A 76 -9.11 9.20 -6.43
CA PHE A 76 -8.48 10.49 -6.14
C PHE A 76 -9.37 11.42 -5.30
N LEU A 77 -10.71 11.29 -5.39
CA LEU A 77 -11.65 12.05 -4.57
C LEU A 77 -11.55 11.69 -3.08
N GLU A 78 -11.30 10.40 -2.76
CA GLU A 78 -11.04 9.97 -1.37
C GLU A 78 -9.79 10.66 -0.82
N HIS A 79 -8.74 10.81 -1.64
CA HIS A 79 -7.51 11.49 -1.26
C HIS A 79 -7.71 13.00 -1.07
N LEU A 80 -8.50 13.66 -1.94
CA LEU A 80 -8.85 15.08 -1.75
C LEU A 80 -9.63 15.29 -0.44
N GLN A 81 -10.63 14.44 -0.18
CA GLN A 81 -11.37 14.49 1.09
C GLN A 81 -10.46 14.26 2.30
N ALA A 82 -9.52 13.30 2.21
CA ALA A 82 -8.57 13.03 3.28
C ALA A 82 -7.58 14.19 3.49
N ALA A 83 -7.17 14.90 2.42
CA ALA A 83 -6.35 16.09 2.51
C ALA A 83 -7.07 17.20 3.27
N LEU A 84 -8.36 17.44 2.96
CA LEU A 84 -9.18 18.41 3.69
C LEU A 84 -9.34 18.03 5.17
N LYS A 85 -9.59 16.76 5.48
CA LYS A 85 -9.67 16.32 6.89
C LYS A 85 -8.34 16.49 7.63
N ALA A 86 -7.22 16.36 6.94
CA ALA A 86 -5.89 16.50 7.53
C ALA A 86 -5.59 17.94 8.00
N THR A 87 -6.28 18.97 7.48
CA THR A 87 -6.13 20.36 7.95
C THR A 87 -6.59 20.57 9.40
N ALA A 88 -7.46 19.69 9.92
CA ALA A 88 -7.94 19.72 11.30
C ALA A 88 -6.98 19.04 12.29
N ILE A 89 -5.87 18.46 11.86
CA ILE A 89 -4.87 17.85 12.73
C ILE A 89 -4.11 18.96 13.46
N GLN A 90 -4.09 18.90 14.79
CA GLN A 90 -3.47 19.93 15.64
C GLN A 90 -1.95 20.04 15.48
N ASP A 91 -1.27 18.89 15.32
CA ASP A 91 0.19 18.87 15.10
C ASP A 91 0.51 19.34 13.68
N PRO A 92 1.20 20.50 13.50
CA PRO A 92 1.45 21.07 12.18
C PRO A 92 2.27 20.14 11.28
N ILE A 93 3.26 19.43 11.82
CA ILE A 93 4.14 18.55 11.02
C ILE A 93 3.34 17.35 10.52
N VAL A 94 2.50 16.77 11.38
CA VAL A 94 1.63 15.66 10.99
C VAL A 94 0.59 16.13 9.97
N SER A 95 0.00 17.34 10.17
CA SER A 95 -0.97 17.93 9.26
C SER A 95 -0.38 18.15 7.87
N TYR A 96 0.72 18.92 7.76
CA TYR A 96 1.34 19.22 6.46
C TYR A 96 1.82 17.98 5.73
N THR A 97 2.43 17.03 6.45
CA THR A 97 2.88 15.78 5.84
C THR A 97 1.72 14.89 5.40
N ALA A 98 0.61 14.87 6.14
CA ALA A 98 -0.60 14.18 5.73
C ALA A 98 -1.22 14.82 4.48
N ILE A 99 -1.34 16.15 4.42
CA ILE A 99 -1.83 16.87 3.24
C ILE A 99 -0.95 16.57 2.03
N GLY A 100 0.37 16.73 2.15
CA GLY A 100 1.33 16.45 1.06
C GLY A 100 1.23 15.02 0.54
N ARG A 101 1.10 14.04 1.45
CA ARG A 101 0.87 12.63 1.10
C ARG A 101 -0.42 12.47 0.28
N GLN A 102 -1.52 13.05 0.72
CA GLN A 102 -2.81 12.89 0.07
C GLN A 102 -2.84 13.57 -1.31
N LEU A 103 -2.28 14.76 -1.43
CA LEU A 103 -2.17 15.46 -2.72
C LEU A 103 -1.27 14.71 -3.70
N GLY A 104 -0.13 14.17 -3.23
CA GLY A 104 0.73 13.33 -4.05
C GLY A 104 0.00 12.09 -4.59
N TYR A 105 -0.69 11.35 -3.72
CA TYR A 105 -1.48 10.18 -4.15
C TYR A 105 -2.67 10.56 -5.04
N GLY A 106 -3.39 11.63 -4.75
CA GLY A 106 -4.50 12.11 -5.57
C GLY A 106 -4.06 12.45 -7.00
N SER A 107 -2.97 13.23 -7.13
CA SER A 107 -2.39 13.58 -8.44
C SER A 107 -1.88 12.36 -9.20
N TYR A 108 -1.21 11.42 -8.51
CA TYR A 108 -0.83 10.14 -9.09
C TYR A 108 -2.03 9.40 -9.66
N LEU A 109 -3.13 9.29 -8.91
CA LEU A 109 -4.31 8.53 -9.34
C LEU A 109 -5.03 9.17 -10.53
N ILE A 110 -5.03 10.50 -10.65
CA ILE A 110 -5.55 11.18 -11.84
C ILE A 110 -4.74 10.77 -13.08
N LEU A 111 -3.41 10.83 -13.01
CA LEU A 111 -2.55 10.43 -14.12
C LEU A 111 -2.60 8.92 -14.40
N ASP A 112 -2.85 8.10 -13.38
CA ASP A 112 -3.05 6.66 -13.50
C ASP A 112 -4.31 6.32 -14.32
N GLN A 113 -5.36 7.16 -14.27
CA GLN A 113 -6.54 7.00 -15.11
C GLN A 113 -6.24 7.32 -16.60
N LEU A 114 -5.41 8.33 -16.87
CA LEU A 114 -4.95 8.60 -18.24
C LEU A 114 -4.13 7.44 -18.81
N GLN A 115 -3.29 6.81 -17.98
CA GLN A 115 -2.57 5.58 -18.37
C GLN A 115 -3.52 4.41 -18.62
N TRP A 116 -4.63 4.31 -17.88
CA TRP A 116 -5.64 3.29 -18.11
C TRP A 116 -6.35 3.51 -19.46
N LEU A 117 -6.75 4.74 -19.78
CA LEU A 117 -7.35 5.09 -21.08
C LEU A 117 -6.43 4.68 -22.24
N HIS A 118 -5.13 4.98 -22.12
CA HIS A 118 -4.15 4.58 -23.14
C HIS A 118 -3.99 3.06 -23.22
N GLY A 119 -3.83 2.39 -22.10
CA GLY A 119 -3.58 0.94 -22.01
C GLY A 119 -4.79 0.10 -22.45
N SER A 120 -6.01 0.58 -22.19
CA SER A 120 -7.26 -0.04 -22.67
C SER A 120 -7.55 0.21 -24.14
N LYS A 121 -6.76 1.07 -24.79
CA LYS A 121 -6.99 1.55 -26.17
C LYS A 121 -8.28 2.37 -26.35
N ALA A 122 -8.94 2.78 -25.26
CA ALA A 122 -10.10 3.66 -25.32
C ALA A 122 -9.71 5.07 -25.83
N TYR A 123 -8.50 5.52 -25.50
CA TYR A 123 -7.88 6.71 -26.06
C TYR A 123 -6.37 6.53 -26.18
N GLN A 124 -5.81 6.89 -27.34
CA GLN A 124 -4.37 6.72 -27.63
C GLN A 124 -3.66 8.07 -27.54
N PHE A 125 -2.79 8.22 -26.56
CA PHE A 125 -1.86 9.35 -26.47
C PHE A 125 -0.64 9.10 -27.37
N SER A 126 0.02 10.17 -27.81
CA SER A 126 1.31 10.05 -28.51
C SER A 126 2.35 9.36 -27.58
N PRO A 127 3.37 8.67 -28.14
CA PRO A 127 4.42 8.01 -27.35
C PRO A 127 5.12 8.95 -26.36
N GLU A 128 5.35 10.21 -26.76
CA GLU A 128 5.96 11.23 -25.92
C GLU A 128 5.02 11.63 -24.77
N THR A 129 3.75 11.83 -25.06
CA THR A 129 2.74 12.24 -24.07
C THR A 129 2.55 11.16 -23.01
N ILE A 130 2.37 9.89 -23.40
CA ILE A 130 2.21 8.81 -22.43
C ILE A 130 3.46 8.59 -21.58
N LYS A 131 4.67 8.79 -22.14
CA LYS A 131 5.92 8.75 -21.37
C LYS A 131 5.96 9.87 -20.33
N LYS A 132 5.56 11.09 -20.67
CA LYS A 132 5.47 12.23 -19.72
C LYS A 132 4.45 11.96 -18.63
N ILE A 133 3.25 11.46 -19.00
CA ILE A 133 2.20 11.10 -18.03
C ILE A 133 2.73 10.04 -17.06
N SER A 134 3.36 8.98 -17.55
CA SER A 134 3.87 7.90 -16.70
C SER A 134 4.98 8.38 -15.75
N LYS A 135 5.89 9.19 -16.24
CA LYS A 135 6.97 9.76 -15.41
C LYS A 135 6.44 10.70 -14.34
N ASN A 136 5.48 11.56 -14.67
CA ASN A 136 4.87 12.46 -13.70
C ASN A 136 3.98 11.71 -12.69
N ALA A 137 3.27 10.67 -13.11
CA ALA A 137 2.55 9.78 -12.20
C ALA A 137 3.52 9.16 -11.16
N ALA A 138 4.67 8.67 -11.61
CA ALA A 138 5.70 8.13 -10.72
C ALA A 138 6.23 9.21 -9.75
N ARG A 139 6.48 10.43 -10.23
CA ARG A 139 6.93 11.55 -9.38
C ARG A 139 5.91 11.92 -8.30
N PHE A 140 4.63 12.02 -8.64
CA PHE A 140 3.59 12.31 -7.65
C PHE A 140 3.43 11.18 -6.63
N TRP A 141 3.51 9.92 -7.06
CA TRP A 141 3.49 8.79 -6.13
C TRP A 141 4.70 8.80 -5.20
N LEU A 142 5.90 9.04 -5.75
CA LEU A 142 7.14 9.21 -4.98
C LEU A 142 7.01 10.33 -3.94
N THR A 143 6.49 11.48 -4.34
CA THR A 143 6.22 12.62 -3.44
C THR A 143 5.30 12.22 -2.29
N GLY A 144 4.20 11.53 -2.58
CA GLY A 144 3.27 11.06 -1.55
C GLY A 144 3.93 10.09 -0.54
N LEU A 145 4.76 9.16 -1.03
CA LEU A 145 5.53 8.25 -0.17
C LEU A 145 6.59 8.99 0.65
N SER A 146 7.27 9.96 0.08
CA SER A 146 8.28 10.77 0.79
C SER A 146 7.65 11.54 1.95
N PHE A 147 6.50 12.18 1.75
CA PHE A 147 5.76 12.80 2.84
C PHE A 147 5.32 11.80 3.92
N SER A 148 4.94 10.58 3.53
CA SER A 148 4.60 9.52 4.48
C SER A 148 5.82 9.10 5.33
N LEU A 149 7.00 8.96 4.73
CA LEU A 149 8.24 8.64 5.42
C LEU A 149 8.68 9.76 6.36
N ILE A 150 8.58 11.03 5.95
CA ILE A 150 8.85 12.20 6.81
C ILE A 150 7.92 12.16 8.03
N SER A 151 6.62 11.96 7.82
CA SER A 151 5.64 11.81 8.90
C SER A 151 5.98 10.65 9.84
N GLY A 152 6.37 9.50 9.30
CA GLY A 152 6.77 8.32 10.07
C GLY A 152 8.01 8.58 10.95
N THR A 153 9.01 9.25 10.40
CA THR A 153 10.23 9.64 11.14
C THR A 153 9.90 10.57 12.29
N TYR A 154 9.09 11.61 12.04
CA TYR A 154 8.64 12.53 13.09
C TYR A 154 7.83 11.82 14.17
N LYS A 155 6.85 11.00 13.80
CA LYS A 155 6.05 10.21 14.75
C LYS A 155 6.93 9.27 15.59
N THR A 156 7.93 8.65 14.98
CA THR A 156 8.89 7.80 15.70
C THR A 156 9.65 8.61 16.76
N TYR A 157 10.08 9.83 16.44
CA TYR A 157 10.73 10.71 17.39
C TYR A 157 9.80 11.07 18.57
N VAL A 158 8.57 11.52 18.31
CA VAL A 158 7.59 11.85 19.32
C VAL A 158 7.25 10.65 20.22
N LEU A 159 7.04 9.48 19.62
CA LEU A 159 6.75 8.25 20.37
C LEU A 159 7.91 7.79 21.24
N ARG A 160 9.17 8.00 20.82
CA ARG A 160 10.34 7.73 21.65
C ARG A 160 10.38 8.65 22.88
N GLN A 161 10.04 9.93 22.73
CA GLN A 161 9.96 10.86 23.88
C GLN A 161 8.83 10.48 24.83
N ARG A 162 7.63 10.16 24.32
CA ARG A 162 6.50 9.67 25.11
C ARG A 162 6.88 8.38 25.88
N LEU A 163 7.55 7.46 25.23
CA LEU A 163 8.03 6.21 25.86
C LEU A 163 9.03 6.46 26.99
N ALA A 164 9.98 7.39 26.79
CA ALA A 164 10.96 7.75 27.82
C ALA A 164 10.28 8.40 29.05
N ALA A 165 9.28 9.24 28.83
CA ALA A 165 8.48 9.84 29.91
C ALA A 165 7.61 8.80 30.65
N ALA A 166 6.95 7.90 29.90
CA ALA A 166 6.10 6.85 30.47
C ALA A 166 6.88 5.76 31.24
N LYS A 167 8.17 5.60 31.00
CA LYS A 167 9.02 4.66 31.75
C LYS A 167 9.32 5.08 33.18
N ARG A 168 9.09 6.33 33.56
CA ARG A 168 9.33 6.81 34.93
C ARG A 168 8.29 6.20 35.90
N PRO A 169 8.71 5.64 37.03
CA PRO A 169 7.80 5.05 38.01
C PRO A 169 6.80 6.08 38.53
N ARG A 170 5.58 5.65 38.81
CA ARG A 170 4.51 6.53 39.39
C ARG A 170 4.25 6.14 40.86
N ALA A 171 3.88 7.14 41.67
CA ALA A 171 3.87 7.02 43.13
C ALA A 171 2.74 6.16 43.73
N THR A 172 1.67 5.85 43.00
CA THR A 172 0.52 5.08 43.50
C THR A 172 0.23 3.88 42.62
N ALA A 173 -0.36 2.81 43.19
CA ALA A 173 -0.69 1.59 42.47
C ALA A 173 -1.66 1.81 41.29
N GLU A 174 -2.63 2.72 41.46
CA GLU A 174 -3.56 3.10 40.42
C GLU A 174 -2.88 3.79 39.22
N LYS A 175 -2.00 4.76 39.50
CA LYS A 175 -1.19 5.45 38.49
C LYS A 175 -0.19 4.52 37.81
N GLU A 176 0.25 3.46 38.49
CA GLU A 176 1.11 2.44 37.92
C GLU A 176 0.35 1.52 36.94
N ALA A 177 -0.94 1.23 37.20
CA ALA A 177 -1.80 0.51 36.27
C ALA A 177 -2.05 1.33 34.99
N GLU A 178 -2.36 2.63 35.12
CA GLU A 178 -2.49 3.57 33.98
C GLU A 178 -1.19 3.62 33.16
N ARG A 179 -0.04 3.68 33.81
CA ARG A 179 1.27 3.66 33.13
C ARG A 179 1.46 2.42 32.28
N LYS A 180 1.08 1.24 32.77
CA LYS A 180 1.19 0.00 31.99
C LYS A 180 0.32 0.05 30.72
N ILE A 181 -0.88 0.58 30.82
CA ILE A 181 -1.79 0.75 29.69
C ILE A 181 -1.18 1.74 28.67
N GLU A 182 -0.66 2.88 29.16
CA GLU A 182 0.02 3.88 28.31
C GLU A 182 1.23 3.30 27.58
N LEU A 183 2.07 2.52 28.27
CA LEU A 183 3.21 1.84 27.65
C LEU A 183 2.79 0.88 26.55
N GLN A 184 1.73 0.10 26.78
CA GLN A 184 1.20 -0.82 25.78
C GLN A 184 0.63 -0.09 24.56
N GLN A 185 -0.05 1.05 24.77
CA GLN A 185 -0.55 1.90 23.69
C GLN A 185 0.61 2.46 22.85
N ILE A 186 1.63 3.04 23.48
CA ILE A 186 2.81 3.58 22.80
C ILE A 186 3.51 2.50 21.98
N GLN A 187 3.69 1.29 22.53
CA GLN A 187 4.31 0.17 21.81
C GLN A 187 3.48 -0.25 20.59
N THR A 188 2.16 -0.27 20.73
CA THR A 188 1.25 -0.60 19.62
C THR A 188 1.31 0.46 18.52
N GLU A 189 1.32 1.75 18.89
CA GLU A 189 1.48 2.86 17.96
C GLU A 189 2.83 2.80 17.24
N GLN A 190 3.94 2.52 17.97
CA GLN A 190 5.28 2.36 17.38
C GLN A 190 5.32 1.21 16.37
N ALA A 191 4.75 0.05 16.72
CA ALA A 191 4.69 -1.09 15.80
C ALA A 191 3.92 -0.73 14.51
N GLY A 192 2.83 0.02 14.62
CA GLY A 192 2.06 0.52 13.47
C GLY A 192 2.87 1.48 12.60
N VAL A 193 3.58 2.44 13.22
CA VAL A 193 4.45 3.39 12.50
C VAL A 193 5.57 2.67 11.78
N TYR A 194 6.27 1.75 12.43
CA TYR A 194 7.37 0.99 11.80
C TYR A 194 6.88 0.10 10.66
N PHE A 195 5.73 -0.56 10.84
CA PHE A 195 5.12 -1.36 9.78
C PHE A 195 4.81 -0.50 8.55
N GLN A 196 4.20 0.69 8.74
CA GLN A 196 3.90 1.62 7.64
C GLN A 196 5.18 2.14 6.98
N MET A 197 6.19 2.54 7.75
CA MET A 197 7.46 3.02 7.22
C MET A 197 8.18 1.93 6.40
N THR A 198 8.18 0.70 6.87
CA THR A 198 8.75 -0.43 6.11
C THR A 198 8.03 -0.62 4.78
N GLN A 199 6.70 -0.60 4.80
CA GLN A 199 5.90 -0.70 3.57
C GLN A 199 6.19 0.46 2.62
N ASP A 200 6.19 1.70 3.12
CA ASP A 200 6.43 2.89 2.30
C ASP A 200 7.86 2.93 1.74
N SER A 201 8.86 2.49 2.50
CA SER A 201 10.25 2.40 2.04
C SER A 201 10.42 1.40 0.89
N LEU A 202 9.80 0.23 1.00
CA LEU A 202 9.83 -0.76 -0.08
C LEU A 202 9.03 -0.29 -1.31
N ASP A 203 7.85 0.33 -1.08
CA ASP A 203 7.04 0.88 -2.17
C ASP A 203 7.73 2.07 -2.85
N TRP A 204 8.55 2.84 -2.15
CA TRP A 204 9.27 4.01 -2.65
C TRP A 204 10.23 3.66 -3.80
N LEU A 205 10.83 2.47 -3.79
CA LEU A 205 11.73 1.99 -4.84
C LEU A 205 11.05 1.95 -6.22
N ILE A 206 9.76 1.64 -6.25
CA ILE A 206 9.01 1.46 -7.49
C ILE A 206 8.84 2.79 -8.26
N PRO A 207 8.25 3.84 -7.65
CA PRO A 207 8.14 5.13 -8.32
C PRO A 207 9.47 5.87 -8.44
N ALA A 208 10.47 5.62 -7.60
CA ALA A 208 11.81 6.20 -7.76
C ALA A 208 12.47 5.71 -9.05
N THR A 209 12.33 4.42 -9.38
CA THR A 209 12.77 3.87 -10.67
C THR A 209 11.90 4.38 -11.81
N GLY A 210 10.56 4.43 -11.64
CA GLY A 210 9.65 4.95 -12.67
C GLY A 210 9.82 6.45 -12.97
N ALA A 211 10.34 7.23 -12.03
CA ALA A 211 10.67 8.63 -12.17
C ALA A 211 12.13 8.88 -12.66
N GLU A 212 12.89 7.80 -12.89
CA GLU A 212 14.30 7.81 -13.33
C GLU A 212 15.26 8.42 -12.28
N PHE A 213 14.94 8.32 -10.97
CA PHE A 213 15.86 8.67 -9.88
C PHE A 213 16.76 7.49 -9.48
N LEU A 214 16.28 6.27 -9.68
CA LEU A 214 17.00 5.02 -9.45
C LEU A 214 16.95 4.16 -10.72
N ASP A 215 17.96 3.32 -10.88
CA ASP A 215 17.97 2.26 -11.89
C ASP A 215 18.04 0.90 -11.17
N LEU A 216 16.87 0.32 -10.90
CA LEU A 216 16.73 -0.98 -10.24
C LEU A 216 16.16 -1.99 -11.21
N ASP A 217 16.66 -3.23 -11.13
CA ASP A 217 16.18 -4.29 -11.99
C ASP A 217 14.74 -4.76 -11.65
N GLU A 218 14.10 -5.40 -12.63
CA GLU A 218 12.72 -5.90 -12.52
C GLU A 218 12.55 -6.91 -11.39
N GLY A 219 13.61 -7.64 -11.00
CA GLY A 219 13.58 -8.61 -9.90
C GLY A 219 13.43 -7.92 -8.54
N VAL A 220 14.25 -6.90 -8.27
CA VAL A 220 14.17 -6.10 -7.03
C VAL A 220 12.79 -5.44 -6.91
N LEU A 221 12.33 -4.79 -8.00
CA LEU A 221 11.01 -4.15 -8.02
C LEU A 221 9.87 -5.16 -7.87
N GLY A 222 10.02 -6.36 -8.43
CA GLY A 222 9.09 -7.47 -8.28
C GLY A 222 8.97 -7.92 -6.82
N LEU A 223 10.08 -8.17 -6.15
CA LEU A 223 10.11 -8.59 -4.75
C LEU A 223 9.59 -7.50 -3.80
N ALA A 224 10.04 -6.25 -3.96
CA ALA A 224 9.57 -5.13 -3.16
C ALA A 224 8.05 -4.95 -3.27
N GLY A 225 7.53 -4.94 -4.50
CA GLY A 225 6.09 -4.82 -4.73
C GLY A 225 5.28 -6.02 -4.26
N LEU A 226 5.83 -7.25 -4.31
CA LEU A 226 5.19 -8.44 -3.73
C LEU A 226 5.12 -8.33 -2.20
N ALA A 227 6.22 -8.02 -1.54
CA ALA A 227 6.27 -7.85 -0.10
C ALA A 227 5.24 -6.81 0.39
N THR A 228 5.20 -5.63 -0.21
CA THR A 228 4.25 -4.58 0.16
C THR A 228 2.80 -4.94 -0.18
N SER A 229 2.57 -5.74 -1.22
CA SER A 229 1.24 -6.27 -1.56
C SER A 229 0.72 -7.20 -0.47
N LEU A 230 1.58 -8.12 0.02
CA LEU A 230 1.24 -9.03 1.12
C LEU A 230 1.04 -8.28 2.44
N MET A 231 1.87 -7.27 2.73
CA MET A 231 1.66 -6.38 3.89
C MET A 231 0.31 -5.68 3.83
N GLY A 232 -0.05 -5.11 2.69
CA GLY A 232 -1.34 -4.47 2.47
C GLY A 232 -2.52 -5.45 2.52
N ALA A 233 -2.35 -6.67 1.98
CA ALA A 233 -3.35 -7.73 2.08
C ALA A 233 -3.59 -8.14 3.55
N ARG A 234 -2.53 -8.30 4.35
CA ARG A 234 -2.64 -8.57 5.79
C ARG A 234 -3.40 -7.47 6.54
N THR A 235 -3.11 -6.20 6.22
CA THR A 235 -3.82 -5.06 6.82
C THR A 235 -5.31 -5.10 6.48
N GLN A 236 -5.67 -5.31 5.22
CA GLN A 236 -7.05 -5.40 4.79
C GLN A 236 -7.75 -6.64 5.36
N TRP A 237 -7.06 -7.78 5.42
CA TRP A 237 -7.59 -9.00 6.04
C TRP A 237 -7.99 -8.78 7.50
N ARG A 238 -7.11 -8.12 8.27
CA ARG A 238 -7.39 -7.75 9.66
C ARG A 238 -8.53 -6.76 9.80
N ALA A 239 -8.65 -5.81 8.87
CA ALA A 239 -9.73 -4.83 8.88
C ALA A 239 -11.11 -5.46 8.66
N VAL A 240 -11.22 -6.51 7.83
CA VAL A 240 -12.51 -7.14 7.50
C VAL A 240 -12.83 -8.39 8.34
N ASN A 241 -11.82 -9.08 8.87
CA ASN A 241 -11.95 -10.33 9.59
C ASN A 241 -11.53 -10.26 11.06
N GLY A 242 -10.89 -9.14 11.50
CA GLY A 242 -10.55 -8.92 12.90
C GLY A 242 -11.76 -8.54 13.77
N PRO A 243 -11.56 -8.40 15.10
CA PRO A 243 -12.63 -8.10 16.04
C PRO A 243 -13.49 -6.88 15.66
N ALA A 244 -12.87 -5.81 15.18
CA ALA A 244 -13.56 -4.61 14.70
C ALA A 244 -14.34 -4.82 13.40
N GLY A 245 -13.96 -5.77 12.55
CA GLY A 245 -14.67 -6.15 11.32
C GLY A 245 -15.84 -7.11 11.59
N ALA A 246 -15.77 -7.89 12.65
CA ALA A 246 -16.84 -8.79 13.08
C ALA A 246 -18.00 -8.03 13.75
N ALA A 247 -17.74 -6.90 14.39
CA ALA A 247 -18.74 -6.07 15.07
C ALA A 247 -19.60 -5.19 14.13
N LYS A 248 -19.28 -5.14 12.82
CA LYS A 248 -20.02 -4.37 11.79
C LYS A 248 -21.07 -5.20 11.02
N LYS A 249 -21.49 -6.34 11.58
CA LYS A 249 -22.53 -7.20 11.00
C LYS A 249 -23.87 -7.01 11.71
#